data_41932abd516c20ee7048993a01e54018
#
_entry.id   41932abd516c20ee7048993a01e54018
#
_cell.length_a   1.000
_cell.length_b   1.000
_cell.length_c   1.000
_cell.angle_alpha   90.00
_cell.angle_beta   90.00
_cell.angle_gamma   90.00
#
_symmetry.space_group_name_H-M   'P 1'
#
loop_
_entity.id
_entity.type
_entity.pdbx_description
1 polymer ?
#
loop_
_entity_poly.entity_id
_entity_poly.type
_entity_poly.pdbx_seq_one_letter_code
_entity_poly.pdbx_strand_id
1 'polypeptide(L)'
;MDIKIWREKSQKWLGKYKYLVLVLLVGVGLMLIPSQKSNDAPQANAEAAYPETVSLSGELEEILSNIKGAGKVKVMLTVKMGEQTIYQTDTPATDRQDTVIITDDDRSQNGLIQQVISPVYRGAIVLCQGADSANVCLAIKEAVSKVTGLDTSQISVLKMK
;
A
#
# COMPACT_ATOMS: atom_id res chain seq x y z
N MET A 1 -33.28 -29.23 -44.79
CA MET A 1 -31.94 -29.67 -44.38
C MET A 1 -31.91 -29.76 -42.88
N ASP A 2 -31.83 -30.94 -42.37
CA ASP A 2 -32.51 -31.49 -41.21
C ASP A 2 -31.81 -31.19 -39.88
N ILE A 3 -32.23 -30.14 -39.22
CA ILE A 3 -31.85 -29.81 -37.83
C ILE A 3 -32.46 -30.81 -36.84
N LYS A 4 -33.53 -31.54 -37.21
CA LYS A 4 -34.21 -32.51 -36.35
C LYS A 4 -33.38 -33.78 -36.10
N ILE A 5 -32.64 -34.25 -37.08
CA ILE A 5 -31.85 -35.50 -36.97
C ILE A 5 -30.61 -35.29 -36.06
N TRP A 6 -30.11 -34.09 -35.99
CA TRP A 6 -28.96 -33.77 -35.17
C TRP A 6 -29.32 -33.68 -33.67
N ARG A 7 -30.56 -33.28 -33.35
CA ARG A 7 -31.08 -33.18 -31.97
C ARG A 7 -31.35 -34.55 -31.34
N GLU A 8 -31.82 -35.54 -32.13
CA GLU A 8 -32.08 -36.88 -31.57
C GLU A 8 -30.81 -37.70 -31.33
N LYS A 9 -29.77 -37.48 -32.14
CA LYS A 9 -28.48 -38.17 -31.97
C LYS A 9 -27.69 -37.65 -30.75
N SER A 10 -27.84 -36.37 -30.44
CA SER A 10 -27.19 -35.76 -29.28
C SER A 10 -27.86 -36.17 -27.96
N GLN A 11 -29.19 -36.41 -27.93
CA GLN A 11 -29.88 -36.83 -26.72
C GLN A 11 -29.52 -38.24 -26.25
N LYS A 12 -29.26 -39.20 -27.14
CA LYS A 12 -28.86 -40.54 -26.76
C LYS A 12 -27.42 -40.61 -26.27
N TRP A 13 -26.55 -39.71 -26.70
CA TRP A 13 -25.17 -39.64 -26.29
C TRP A 13 -25.01 -38.91 -24.94
N LEU A 14 -25.86 -37.90 -24.67
CA LEU A 14 -25.88 -37.20 -23.40
C LEU A 14 -26.34 -38.05 -22.21
N GLY A 15 -27.15 -39.10 -22.46
CA GLY A 15 -27.66 -39.97 -21.39
C GLY A 15 -26.56 -40.75 -20.64
N LYS A 16 -25.50 -41.12 -21.33
CA LYS A 16 -24.39 -41.92 -20.79
C LYS A 16 -23.25 -41.06 -20.20
N TYR A 17 -23.11 -39.84 -20.69
CA TYR A 17 -22.02 -38.93 -20.33
C TYR A 17 -22.49 -37.65 -19.67
N LYS A 18 -23.76 -37.60 -19.20
CA LYS A 18 -24.34 -36.39 -18.58
C LYS A 18 -23.53 -35.87 -17.41
N TYR A 19 -22.96 -36.77 -16.59
CA TYR A 19 -22.10 -36.38 -15.47
C TYR A 19 -20.76 -35.84 -15.93
N LEU A 20 -20.20 -36.41 -17.01
CA LEU A 20 -18.92 -35.98 -17.57
C LEU A 20 -19.05 -34.60 -18.22
N VAL A 21 -20.16 -34.36 -18.95
CA VAL A 21 -20.49 -33.05 -19.54
C VAL A 21 -20.76 -32.02 -18.44
N LEU A 22 -21.45 -32.42 -17.36
CA LEU A 22 -21.73 -31.53 -16.23
C LEU A 22 -20.43 -31.11 -15.52
N VAL A 23 -19.50 -32.04 -15.26
CA VAL A 23 -18.21 -31.74 -14.67
C VAL A 23 -17.38 -30.84 -15.58
N LEU A 24 -17.39 -31.08 -16.89
CA LEU A 24 -16.70 -30.24 -17.87
C LEU A 24 -17.29 -28.82 -17.90
N LEU A 25 -18.63 -28.70 -17.83
CA LEU A 25 -19.32 -27.42 -17.84
C LEU A 25 -19.04 -26.63 -16.54
N VAL A 26 -18.98 -27.32 -15.39
CA VAL A 26 -18.55 -26.71 -14.11
C VAL A 26 -17.10 -26.25 -14.19
N GLY A 27 -16.20 -27.06 -14.79
CA GLY A 27 -14.79 -26.70 -14.96
C GLY A 27 -14.60 -25.46 -15.83
N VAL A 28 -15.32 -25.38 -16.95
CA VAL A 28 -15.32 -24.20 -17.84
C VAL A 28 -15.96 -22.99 -17.14
N GLY A 29 -17.04 -23.20 -16.36
CA GLY A 29 -17.68 -22.16 -15.56
C GLY A 29 -16.74 -21.57 -14.51
N LEU A 30 -15.95 -22.40 -13.85
CA LEU A 30 -14.93 -21.94 -12.88
C LEU A 30 -13.78 -21.18 -13.56
N MET A 31 -13.47 -21.49 -14.81
CA MET A 31 -12.45 -20.76 -15.58
C MET A 31 -12.94 -19.38 -16.05
N LEU A 32 -14.26 -19.19 -16.17
CA LEU A 32 -14.88 -17.91 -16.56
C LEU A 32 -15.13 -16.99 -15.35
N ILE A 33 -15.00 -17.49 -14.11
CA ILE A 33 -14.98 -16.61 -12.95
C ILE A 33 -13.65 -15.86 -13.01
N PRO A 34 -13.63 -14.53 -13.21
CA PRO A 34 -12.39 -13.77 -13.14
C PRO A 34 -11.86 -13.95 -11.71
N SER A 35 -10.81 -14.76 -11.62
CA SER A 35 -10.03 -14.85 -10.38
C SER A 35 -9.57 -13.44 -10.08
N GLN A 36 -10.16 -12.81 -9.07
CA GLN A 36 -9.55 -11.63 -8.47
C GLN A 36 -8.20 -12.12 -7.91
N LYS A 37 -7.20 -12.10 -8.80
CA LYS A 37 -5.82 -12.19 -8.36
C LYS A 37 -5.62 -11.02 -7.41
N SER A 38 -5.53 -11.33 -6.13
CA SER A 38 -4.72 -10.55 -5.22
C SER A 38 -3.36 -10.44 -5.90
N ASN A 39 -3.10 -9.28 -6.49
CA ASN A 39 -1.80 -8.98 -7.08
C ASN A 39 -0.81 -8.71 -5.94
N ASP A 40 -0.46 -9.77 -5.22
CA ASP A 40 0.77 -9.82 -4.43
C ASP A 40 1.92 -10.35 -5.32
N ALA A 41 2.10 -9.71 -6.48
CA ALA A 41 3.38 -9.75 -7.16
C ALA A 41 4.07 -8.42 -6.86
N PRO A 42 5.33 -8.39 -6.39
CA PRO A 42 6.06 -7.16 -6.24
C PRO A 42 6.30 -6.58 -7.65
N GLN A 43 5.39 -5.75 -8.12
CA GLN A 43 5.65 -4.88 -9.24
C GLN A 43 6.68 -3.84 -8.77
N ALA A 44 7.92 -4.03 -9.20
CA ALA A 44 8.91 -2.98 -9.26
C ALA A 44 8.42 -1.89 -10.23
N ASN A 45 7.45 -1.10 -9.80
CA ASN A 45 7.11 0.17 -10.43
C ASN A 45 7.48 1.25 -9.43
N ALA A 46 8.41 2.08 -9.86
CA ALA A 46 8.91 3.27 -9.20
C ALA A 46 7.79 4.31 -9.00
N GLU A 47 6.93 4.03 -8.07
CA GLU A 47 6.06 4.98 -7.37
C GLU A 47 5.70 4.31 -6.04
N ALA A 48 6.74 3.98 -5.27
CA ALA A 48 6.58 3.59 -3.89
C ALA A 48 6.07 4.81 -3.11
N ALA A 49 4.77 5.06 -3.18
CA ALA A 49 4.08 5.74 -2.12
C ALA A 49 4.29 4.85 -0.89
N TYR A 50 5.24 5.23 -0.04
CA TYR A 50 5.53 4.51 1.19
C TYR A 50 4.23 4.46 2.01
N PRO A 51 3.66 3.27 2.30
CA PRO A 51 2.34 3.16 2.93
C PRO A 51 2.25 3.93 4.25
N GLU A 52 3.36 4.08 4.95
CA GLU A 52 3.44 4.82 6.20
C GLU A 52 3.31 6.34 6.02
N THR A 53 3.82 6.91 4.91
CA THR A 53 3.65 8.34 4.63
C THR A 53 2.21 8.70 4.28
N VAL A 54 1.47 7.77 3.67
CA VAL A 54 0.05 7.97 3.35
C VAL A 54 -0.77 7.95 4.63
N SER A 55 -0.47 7.05 5.59
CA SER A 55 -1.16 7.01 6.88
C SER A 55 -0.89 8.25 7.70
N LEU A 56 0.38 8.67 7.84
CA LEU A 56 0.76 9.87 8.59
C LEU A 56 0.15 11.16 8.01
N SER A 57 0.09 11.30 6.68
CA SER A 57 -0.54 12.47 6.07
C SER A 57 -2.03 12.54 6.37
N GLY A 58 -2.73 11.39 6.37
CA GLY A 58 -4.15 11.31 6.75
C GLY A 58 -4.40 11.67 8.22
N GLU A 59 -3.60 11.14 9.13
CA GLU A 59 -3.68 11.48 10.55
C GLU A 59 -3.40 12.96 10.82
N LEU A 60 -2.41 13.52 10.12
CA LEU A 60 -2.13 14.96 10.19
C LEU A 60 -3.31 15.81 9.66
N GLU A 61 -3.93 15.42 8.54
CA GLU A 61 -5.12 16.11 8.02
C GLU A 61 -6.25 16.14 9.06
N GLU A 62 -6.50 15.03 9.71
CA GLU A 62 -7.53 14.93 10.75
C GLU A 62 -7.20 15.83 11.96
N ILE A 63 -6.00 15.72 12.50
CA ILE A 63 -5.58 16.50 13.68
C ILE A 63 -5.56 18.00 13.37
N LEU A 64 -4.98 18.39 12.22
CA LEU A 64 -4.86 19.80 11.83
C LEU A 64 -6.22 20.43 11.53
N SER A 65 -7.20 19.66 11.04
CA SER A 65 -8.56 20.15 10.79
C SER A 65 -9.28 20.54 12.10
N ASN A 66 -8.87 19.99 13.25
CA ASN A 66 -9.40 20.31 14.57
C ASN A 66 -8.84 21.62 15.15
N ILE A 67 -7.83 22.22 14.50
CA ILE A 67 -7.32 23.55 14.93
C ILE A 67 -8.40 24.60 14.69
N LYS A 68 -8.71 25.39 15.72
CA LYS A 68 -9.73 26.43 15.62
C LYS A 68 -9.43 27.40 14.47
N GLY A 69 -10.33 27.46 13.49
CA GLY A 69 -10.22 28.33 12.33
C GLY A 69 -9.44 27.72 11.15
N ALA A 70 -8.91 26.52 11.24
CA ALA A 70 -8.24 25.86 10.13
C ALA A 70 -9.24 25.41 9.04
N GLY A 71 -10.39 24.84 9.44
CA GLY A 71 -11.35 24.26 8.51
C GLY A 71 -10.81 23.00 7.86
N LYS A 72 -11.14 22.77 6.58
CA LYS A 72 -10.61 21.62 5.84
C LYS A 72 -9.12 21.78 5.62
N VAL A 73 -8.38 20.71 5.85
CA VAL A 73 -6.92 20.64 5.65
C VAL A 73 -6.59 19.48 4.75
N LYS A 74 -5.61 19.67 3.87
CA LYS A 74 -4.99 18.64 3.06
C LYS A 74 -3.49 18.73 3.21
N VAL A 75 -2.84 17.59 3.45
CA VAL A 75 -1.39 17.54 3.70
C VAL A 75 -0.73 16.66 2.65
N MET A 76 0.37 17.15 2.09
CA MET A 76 1.27 16.40 1.22
C MET A 76 2.66 16.44 1.83
N LEU A 77 3.20 15.26 2.14
CA LEU A 77 4.56 15.08 2.65
C LEU A 77 5.46 14.55 1.54
N THR A 78 6.66 15.10 1.43
CA THR A 78 7.69 14.59 0.53
C THR A 78 8.79 13.95 1.34
N VAL A 79 9.12 12.71 1.03
CA VAL A 79 10.15 11.92 1.73
C VAL A 79 11.51 12.17 1.09
N LYS A 80 12.54 12.31 1.90
CA LYS A 80 13.95 12.33 1.49
C LYS A 80 14.52 10.91 1.49
N MET A 81 14.16 10.13 2.51
CA MET A 81 14.59 8.75 2.71
C MET A 81 13.43 7.98 3.32
N GLY A 82 13.06 6.86 2.73
CA GLY A 82 12.01 5.98 3.25
C GLY A 82 12.45 5.26 4.52
N GLU A 83 11.52 4.53 5.10
CA GLU A 83 11.82 3.62 6.20
C GLU A 83 12.93 2.65 5.80
N GLN A 84 13.87 2.40 6.71
CA GLN A 84 14.95 1.45 6.51
C GLN A 84 14.94 0.39 7.61
N THR A 85 14.84 -0.86 7.20
CA THR A 85 14.99 -2.00 8.09
C THR A 85 16.44 -2.44 8.10
N ILE A 86 17.09 -2.37 9.27
CA ILE A 86 18.44 -2.88 9.50
C ILE A 86 18.32 -4.28 10.07
N TYR A 87 18.93 -5.24 9.39
CA TYR A 87 18.99 -6.61 9.86
C TYR A 87 20.26 -6.84 10.68
N GLN A 88 20.17 -7.73 11.66
CA GLN A 88 21.31 -8.19 12.43
C GLN A 88 22.29 -8.91 11.50
N THR A 89 23.54 -8.48 11.50
CA THR A 89 24.62 -9.18 10.80
C THR A 89 25.52 -9.84 11.83
N ASP A 90 25.85 -11.09 11.59
CA ASP A 90 26.92 -11.76 12.32
C ASP A 90 28.25 -11.43 11.64
N THR A 91 29.23 -10.98 12.44
CA THR A 91 30.56 -10.66 11.94
C THR A 91 31.51 -11.75 12.40
N PRO A 92 31.62 -12.89 11.68
CA PRO A 92 32.64 -13.85 11.95
C PRO A 92 34.00 -13.17 11.66
N ALA A 93 35.05 -13.61 12.33
CA ALA A 93 36.42 -13.07 12.25
C ALA A 93 37.03 -13.10 10.83
N THR A 94 36.28 -13.47 9.84
CA THR A 94 36.65 -13.51 8.42
C THR A 94 35.71 -12.55 7.69
N ASP A 95 36.23 -11.65 6.93
CA ASP A 95 35.71 -10.50 6.16
C ASP A 95 34.36 -10.65 5.40
N ARG A 96 33.44 -11.53 5.89
CA ARG A 96 32.10 -11.75 5.38
C ARG A 96 31.06 -11.33 6.40
N GLN A 97 30.20 -10.41 6.04
CA GLN A 97 29.02 -10.04 6.78
C GLN A 97 27.86 -10.94 6.31
N ASP A 98 27.51 -11.91 7.12
CA ASP A 98 26.33 -12.76 6.85
C ASP A 98 25.14 -12.26 7.70
N THR A 99 23.98 -12.12 7.06
CA THR A 99 22.74 -11.73 7.77
C THR A 99 22.28 -12.90 8.62
N VAL A 100 21.97 -12.65 9.89
CA VAL A 100 21.39 -13.67 10.78
C VAL A 100 19.97 -13.98 10.31
N ILE A 101 19.74 -15.23 9.89
CA ILE A 101 18.44 -15.70 9.40
C ILE A 101 17.83 -16.59 10.47
N ILE A 102 16.59 -16.29 10.84
CA ILE A 102 15.75 -17.17 11.66
C ILE A 102 14.88 -17.98 10.72
N THR A 103 14.89 -19.32 10.91
CA THR A 103 14.00 -20.22 10.17
C THR A 103 12.85 -20.57 11.09
N ASP A 104 11.64 -20.19 10.73
CA ASP A 104 10.41 -20.56 11.43
C ASP A 104 9.99 -22.00 11.09
N ASP A 105 9.05 -22.55 11.86
CA ASP A 105 8.51 -23.92 11.70
C ASP A 105 7.93 -24.17 10.29
N ASP A 106 7.48 -23.10 9.60
CA ASP A 106 6.97 -23.12 8.22
C ASP A 106 8.08 -23.11 7.15
N ARG A 107 9.36 -23.23 7.53
CA ARG A 107 10.52 -23.08 6.65
C ARG A 107 10.64 -21.71 5.98
N SER A 108 9.93 -20.70 6.46
CA SER A 108 10.18 -19.32 6.05
C SER A 108 11.47 -18.81 6.70
N GLN A 109 12.32 -18.20 5.89
CA GLN A 109 13.58 -17.61 6.35
C GLN A 109 13.39 -16.12 6.45
N ASN A 110 13.41 -15.60 7.68
CA ASN A 110 13.30 -14.18 7.95
C ASN A 110 14.61 -13.67 8.56
N GLY A 111 15.09 -12.54 8.05
CA GLY A 111 16.24 -11.86 8.65
C GLY A 111 15.86 -11.30 10.02
N LEU A 112 16.73 -11.48 11.03
CA LEU A 112 16.52 -10.89 12.34
C LEU A 112 16.61 -9.36 12.24
N ILE A 113 15.49 -8.67 12.48
CA ILE A 113 15.44 -7.19 12.44
C ILE A 113 16.14 -6.67 13.69
N GLN A 114 17.20 -5.88 13.49
CA GLN A 114 17.91 -5.20 14.54
C GLN A 114 17.27 -3.84 14.89
N GLN A 115 16.93 -3.09 13.85
CA GLN A 115 16.38 -1.73 14.00
C GLN A 115 15.55 -1.37 12.77
N VAL A 116 14.45 -0.64 13.01
CA VAL A 116 13.69 0.05 11.97
C VAL A 116 13.93 1.55 12.15
N ILE A 117 14.44 2.20 11.10
CA ILE A 117 14.67 3.65 11.05
C ILE A 117 13.47 4.29 10.39
N SER A 118 12.80 5.21 11.09
CA SER A 118 11.67 5.96 10.57
C SER A 118 12.05 6.81 9.35
N PRO A 119 11.09 7.09 8.45
CA PRO A 119 11.33 7.89 7.24
C PRO A 119 11.76 9.31 7.60
N VAL A 120 12.64 9.88 6.76
CA VAL A 120 13.09 11.27 6.87
C VAL A 120 12.37 12.09 5.81
N TYR A 121 11.66 13.14 6.24
CA TYR A 121 10.92 14.02 5.35
C TYR A 121 11.83 15.12 4.78
N ARG A 122 11.48 15.60 3.57
CA ARG A 122 12.18 16.67 2.86
C ARG A 122 11.41 17.98 2.90
N GLY A 123 10.08 17.93 2.89
CA GLY A 123 9.22 19.09 2.89
C GLY A 123 7.75 18.71 3.02
N ALA A 124 6.93 19.70 3.35
CA ALA A 124 5.49 19.56 3.49
C ALA A 124 4.75 20.70 2.81
N ILE A 125 3.63 20.38 2.14
CA ILE A 125 2.67 21.35 1.63
C ILE A 125 1.35 21.09 2.33
N VAL A 126 0.78 22.13 2.95
CA VAL A 126 -0.51 22.08 3.63
C VAL A 126 -1.48 23.05 2.96
N LEU A 127 -2.58 22.53 2.45
CA LEU A 127 -3.70 23.33 1.96
C LEU A 127 -4.72 23.47 3.09
N CYS A 128 -5.06 24.68 3.47
CA CYS A 128 -5.94 24.96 4.60
C CYS A 128 -6.96 26.05 4.23
N GLN A 129 -8.23 25.88 4.62
CA GLN A 129 -9.25 26.91 4.37
C GLN A 129 -9.00 28.17 5.17
N GLY A 130 -8.50 28.05 6.40
CA GLY A 130 -8.23 29.15 7.30
C GLY A 130 -6.87 29.82 7.14
N ALA A 131 -6.15 29.58 6.04
CA ALA A 131 -4.82 30.15 5.80
C ALA A 131 -4.77 31.67 5.63
N ASP A 132 -5.90 32.36 5.65
CA ASP A 132 -5.95 33.84 5.74
C ASP A 132 -5.48 34.36 7.12
N SER A 133 -5.59 33.52 8.17
CA SER A 133 -5.16 33.85 9.52
C SER A 133 -3.71 33.49 9.72
N ALA A 134 -2.84 34.47 10.01
CA ALA A 134 -1.44 34.24 10.33
C ALA A 134 -1.26 33.31 11.54
N ASN A 135 -2.16 33.39 12.53
CA ASN A 135 -2.11 32.53 13.71
C ASN A 135 -2.38 31.07 13.36
N VAL A 136 -3.33 30.80 12.46
CA VAL A 136 -3.65 29.44 11.97
C VAL A 136 -2.46 28.91 11.18
N CYS A 137 -1.89 29.72 10.28
CA CYS A 137 -0.72 29.30 9.51
C CYS A 137 0.47 28.96 10.41
N LEU A 138 0.71 29.75 11.47
CA LEU A 138 1.79 29.51 12.42
C LEU A 138 1.54 28.22 13.20
N ALA A 139 0.34 28.04 13.75
CA ALA A 139 -0.03 26.83 14.49
C ALA A 139 0.13 25.54 13.64
N ILE A 140 -0.29 25.59 12.38
CA ILE A 140 -0.14 24.48 11.44
C ILE A 140 1.34 24.20 11.17
N LYS A 141 2.15 25.23 10.89
CA LYS A 141 3.59 25.06 10.67
C LYS A 141 4.29 24.44 11.87
N GLU A 142 4.00 24.92 13.07
CA GLU A 142 4.57 24.39 14.31
C GLU A 142 4.16 22.95 14.55
N ALA A 143 2.89 22.61 14.36
CA ALA A 143 2.40 21.25 14.53
C ALA A 143 3.08 20.27 13.57
N VAL A 144 3.11 20.60 12.27
CA VAL A 144 3.76 19.78 11.25
C VAL A 144 5.27 19.65 11.52
N SER A 145 5.94 20.74 11.87
CA SER A 145 7.37 20.74 12.19
C SER A 145 7.71 19.78 13.34
N LYS A 146 6.90 19.78 14.41
CA LYS A 146 7.12 18.90 15.57
C LYS A 146 6.92 17.43 15.28
N VAL A 147 5.99 17.09 14.39
CA VAL A 147 5.69 15.68 14.05
C VAL A 147 6.67 15.14 13.02
N THR A 148 7.03 15.94 12.02
CA THR A 148 7.85 15.50 10.89
C THR A 148 9.34 15.77 11.05
N GLY A 149 9.73 16.60 12.02
CA GLY A 149 11.11 17.08 12.18
C GLY A 149 11.56 18.08 11.12
N LEU A 150 10.64 18.57 10.28
CA LEU A 150 10.92 19.58 9.24
C LEU A 150 11.14 20.96 9.87
N ASP A 151 12.07 21.70 9.30
CA ASP A 151 12.15 23.14 9.58
C ASP A 151 10.93 23.88 9.03
N THR A 152 10.51 24.94 9.70
CA THR A 152 9.35 25.77 9.29
C THR A 152 9.50 26.39 7.91
N SER A 153 10.74 26.57 7.44
CA SER A 153 11.05 27.02 6.07
C SER A 153 10.76 25.98 5.00
N GLN A 154 10.70 24.71 5.37
CA GLN A 154 10.40 23.58 4.49
C GLN A 154 8.88 23.25 4.46
N ILE A 155 8.07 24.01 5.20
CA ILE A 155 6.64 23.81 5.32
C ILE A 155 5.93 24.99 4.69
N SER A 156 5.15 24.72 3.61
CA SER A 156 4.33 25.73 2.94
C SER A 156 2.86 25.54 3.30
N VAL A 157 2.24 26.58 3.88
CA VAL A 157 0.79 26.60 4.14
C VAL A 157 0.13 27.52 3.13
N LEU A 158 -0.81 26.97 2.37
CA LEU A 158 -1.48 27.65 1.27
C LEU A 158 -3.00 27.63 1.49
N LYS A 159 -3.67 28.66 1.00
CA LYS A 159 -5.13 28.74 1.07
C LYS A 159 -5.77 27.73 0.12
N MET A 160 -6.73 26.98 0.64
CA MET A 160 -7.60 26.12 -0.15
C MET A 160 -8.66 26.96 -0.86
N LYS A 161 -8.94 26.67 -2.13
CA LYS A 161 -10.04 27.31 -2.89
C LYS A 161 -11.40 26.86 -2.40
#